data_b9db25c750a3976f7188acb6093ca621
#
_entry.id   b9db25c750a3976f7188acb6093ca621
#
_cell.length_a   1.000
_cell.length_b   1.000
_cell.length_c   1.000
_cell.angle_alpha   90.00
_cell.angle_beta   90.00
_cell.angle_gamma   90.00
#
_symmetry.space_group_name_H-M   'P 1'
#
loop_
_entity.id
_entity.type
_entity.pdbx_description
1 polymer ?
#
loop_
_entity_poly.entity_id
_entity_poly.type
_entity_poly.pdbx_seq_one_letter_code
_entity_poly.pdbx_strand_id
1 'polypeptide(L)'
;MLRRIFPAVVAVSLCLATLVAQTQVLRGRVVGVADGDTITVLDASRVQHHIRLNGIDAPETAQPFAARAKQHLSDLVFGKDVTVVWTKRDRYDRIVGTVLLGTTSANLAQLMAGFAWYYRDYAEDVAAENRPLYEAAEAEARAARLGLWSDAAPQAPWIVRGERAAAPLTPRPLVSQPPAPTPSTRGRIIGNRNSGIYHAPGCPNYNDVAERNRVYFNTEAEAQRAGFRKARNC
;
A
#
# COMPACT_ATOMS: atom_id res chain seq x y z
N MET A 1 -36.59 -73.41 15.70
CA MET A 1 -36.36 -72.09 16.31
C MET A 1 -35.17 -71.46 15.62
N LEU A 2 -35.38 -70.55 14.65
CA LEU A 2 -34.34 -69.91 13.89
C LEU A 2 -34.12 -68.48 14.43
N ARG A 3 -33.03 -68.24 15.12
CA ARG A 3 -32.65 -66.91 15.61
C ARG A 3 -32.06 -66.08 14.44
N ARG A 4 -32.80 -65.05 14.02
CA ARG A 4 -32.32 -64.05 13.06
C ARG A 4 -31.37 -63.08 13.79
N ILE A 5 -30.10 -63.08 13.40
CA ILE A 5 -29.10 -62.10 13.85
C ILE A 5 -29.18 -60.91 12.90
N PHE A 6 -29.58 -59.72 13.40
CA PHE A 6 -29.53 -58.47 12.64
C PHE A 6 -28.12 -57.83 12.87
N PRO A 7 -27.39 -57.49 11.82
CA PRO A 7 -26.15 -56.74 12.02
C PRO A 7 -26.49 -55.27 12.33
N ALA A 8 -26.02 -54.77 13.44
CA ALA A 8 -26.07 -53.35 13.79
C ALA A 8 -25.09 -52.59 12.89
N VAL A 9 -25.61 -51.75 12.00
CA VAL A 9 -24.78 -50.79 11.22
C VAL A 9 -24.47 -49.61 12.12
N VAL A 10 -23.25 -49.55 12.61
CA VAL A 10 -22.72 -48.37 13.31
C VAL A 10 -22.34 -47.33 12.25
N ALA A 11 -23.18 -46.32 12.10
CA ALA A 11 -22.88 -45.14 11.26
C ALA A 11 -21.88 -44.27 12.02
N VAL A 12 -20.62 -44.31 11.61
CA VAL A 12 -19.60 -43.37 12.09
C VAL A 12 -19.82 -42.05 11.35
N SER A 13 -20.44 -41.09 12.05
CA SER A 13 -20.60 -39.71 11.54
C SER A 13 -19.26 -38.97 11.66
N LEU A 14 -18.56 -38.82 10.56
CA LEU A 14 -17.31 -38.05 10.46
C LEU A 14 -17.68 -36.56 10.46
N CYS A 15 -17.63 -35.92 11.65
CA CYS A 15 -17.75 -34.46 11.76
C CYS A 15 -16.47 -33.82 11.18
N LEU A 16 -16.53 -33.36 9.94
CA LEU A 16 -15.51 -32.44 9.41
C LEU A 16 -15.66 -31.10 10.14
N ALA A 17 -14.85 -30.86 11.16
CA ALA A 17 -14.69 -29.54 11.73
C ALA A 17 -13.96 -28.66 10.70
N THR A 18 -14.67 -27.80 10.00
CA THR A 18 -14.07 -26.74 9.19
C THR A 18 -13.42 -25.75 10.14
N LEU A 19 -12.08 -25.70 10.12
CA LEU A 19 -11.29 -24.73 10.85
C LEU A 19 -11.52 -23.35 10.21
N VAL A 20 -12.50 -22.61 10.68
CA VAL A 20 -12.69 -21.21 10.29
C VAL A 20 -11.62 -20.40 11.03
N ALA A 21 -10.74 -19.75 10.28
CA ALA A 21 -9.75 -18.85 10.87
C ALA A 21 -10.47 -17.75 11.66
N GLN A 22 -10.28 -17.74 12.97
CA GLN A 22 -10.94 -16.76 13.84
C GLN A 22 -10.33 -15.38 13.62
N THR A 23 -11.17 -14.41 13.29
CA THR A 23 -10.79 -12.99 13.25
C THR A 23 -10.45 -12.51 14.66
N GLN A 24 -9.27 -11.94 14.81
CA GLN A 24 -8.77 -11.38 16.06
C GLN A 24 -8.69 -9.86 15.96
N VAL A 25 -8.72 -9.20 17.11
CA VAL A 25 -8.65 -7.74 17.21
C VAL A 25 -7.55 -7.34 18.20
N LEU A 26 -6.60 -6.53 17.73
CA LEU A 26 -5.59 -5.90 18.57
C LEU A 26 -5.89 -4.39 18.61
N ARG A 27 -5.85 -3.79 19.80
CA ARG A 27 -5.95 -2.33 20.00
C ARG A 27 -4.70 -1.81 20.66
N GLY A 28 -4.23 -0.66 20.20
CA GLY A 28 -3.05 -0.04 20.80
C GLY A 28 -2.64 1.21 20.07
N ARG A 29 -1.57 1.82 20.55
CA ARG A 29 -0.99 3.05 19.99
C ARG A 29 0.12 2.71 19.02
N VAL A 30 0.13 3.37 17.87
CA VAL A 30 1.23 3.25 16.91
C VAL A 30 2.47 3.98 17.46
N VAL A 31 3.54 3.23 17.72
CA VAL A 31 4.80 3.74 18.28
C VAL A 31 5.95 3.71 17.27
N GLY A 32 5.73 3.12 16.11
CA GLY A 32 6.73 3.05 15.03
C GLY A 32 6.10 2.86 13.66
N VAL A 33 6.76 3.40 12.62
CA VAL A 33 6.45 3.15 11.20
C VAL A 33 7.76 2.75 10.54
N ALA A 34 7.87 1.50 10.11
CA ALA A 34 9.09 0.96 9.52
C ALA A 34 9.24 1.42 8.06
N ASP A 35 8.17 1.29 7.28
CA ASP A 35 8.07 1.61 5.86
C ASP A 35 6.63 2.00 5.49
N GLY A 36 6.25 1.92 4.20
CA GLY A 36 4.93 2.34 3.72
C GLY A 36 3.79 1.36 4.03
N ASP A 37 4.07 0.18 4.63
CA ASP A 37 3.06 -0.83 4.93
C ASP A 37 3.33 -1.64 6.20
N THR A 38 4.31 -1.23 7.00
CA THR A 38 4.69 -1.90 8.25
C THR A 38 4.76 -0.92 9.41
N ILE A 39 4.02 -1.20 10.47
CA ILE A 39 3.96 -0.37 11.69
C ILE A 39 4.24 -1.20 12.94
N THR A 40 4.53 -0.52 14.05
CA THR A 40 4.62 -1.12 15.39
C THR A 40 3.51 -0.55 16.27
N VAL A 41 2.70 -1.43 16.84
CA VAL A 41 1.61 -1.09 17.76
C VAL A 41 1.96 -1.54 19.16
N LEU A 42 1.86 -0.63 20.14
CA LEU A 42 2.02 -0.90 21.56
C LEU A 42 0.63 -1.11 22.18
N ASP A 43 0.38 -2.30 22.73
CA ASP A 43 -0.90 -2.60 23.37
C ASP A 43 -0.98 -2.08 24.82
N ALA A 44 -2.14 -2.29 25.45
CA ALA A 44 -2.38 -1.87 26.84
C ALA A 44 -1.46 -2.60 27.86
N SER A 45 -0.96 -3.78 27.52
CA SER A 45 -0.01 -4.57 28.32
C SER A 45 1.44 -4.14 28.11
N ARG A 46 1.68 -3.09 27.31
CA ARG A 46 3.00 -2.58 26.90
C ARG A 46 3.80 -3.59 26.06
N VAL A 47 3.12 -4.46 25.34
CA VAL A 47 3.73 -5.37 24.37
C VAL A 47 3.72 -4.71 23.00
N GLN A 48 4.86 -4.74 22.30
CA GLN A 48 4.98 -4.24 20.95
C GLN A 48 4.65 -5.37 19.96
N HIS A 49 3.80 -5.04 18.98
CA HIS A 49 3.40 -5.93 17.91
C HIS A 49 3.80 -5.30 16.57
N HIS A 50 4.52 -6.05 15.75
CA HIS A 50 4.81 -5.66 14.38
C HIS A 50 3.63 -6.03 13.49
N ILE A 51 3.10 -5.05 12.76
CA ILE A 51 1.93 -5.20 11.91
C ILE A 51 2.32 -4.98 10.45
N ARG A 52 2.06 -5.96 9.60
CA ARG A 52 2.11 -5.84 8.15
C ARG A 52 0.71 -5.56 7.65
N LEU A 53 0.50 -4.42 7.01
CA LEU A 53 -0.78 -4.06 6.43
C LEU A 53 -1.15 -5.08 5.33
N ASN A 54 -2.27 -5.77 5.48
CA ASN A 54 -2.68 -6.84 4.57
C ASN A 54 -3.10 -6.31 3.19
N GLY A 55 -2.92 -7.14 2.17
CA GLY A 55 -3.37 -6.88 0.80
C GLY A 55 -2.68 -5.74 0.07
N ILE A 56 -1.72 -5.06 0.68
CA ILE A 56 -0.94 -4.00 0.03
C ILE A 56 0.55 -4.28 0.08
N ASP A 57 1.30 -3.68 -0.84
CA ASP A 57 2.76 -3.73 -0.86
C ASP A 57 3.30 -2.35 -1.22
N ALA A 58 4.05 -1.74 -0.31
CA ALA A 58 4.63 -0.42 -0.50
C ALA A 58 6.03 -0.52 -1.13
N PRO A 59 6.52 0.55 -1.79
CA PRO A 59 7.85 0.57 -2.34
C PRO A 59 8.92 0.24 -1.30
N GLU A 60 9.87 -0.65 -1.66
CA GLU A 60 11.05 -0.99 -0.85
C GLU A 60 11.90 0.24 -0.57
N THR A 61 12.67 0.24 0.52
CA THR A 61 13.46 1.41 0.98
C THR A 61 14.34 2.03 -0.11
N ALA A 62 14.86 1.23 -1.03
CA ALA A 62 15.68 1.71 -2.15
C ALA A 62 14.88 2.18 -3.37
N GLN A 63 13.56 1.95 -3.40
CA GLN A 63 12.73 2.33 -4.54
C GLN A 63 12.31 3.82 -4.47
N PRO A 64 12.02 4.42 -5.63
CA PRO A 64 11.33 5.69 -5.68
C PRO A 64 10.03 5.64 -4.86
N PHE A 65 9.68 6.75 -4.22
CA PHE A 65 8.47 6.89 -3.37
C PHE A 65 8.48 6.15 -2.03
N ALA A 66 9.45 5.29 -1.69
CA ALA A 66 9.50 4.59 -0.41
C ALA A 66 9.39 5.54 0.81
N ALA A 67 10.24 6.58 0.83
CA ALA A 67 10.21 7.56 1.92
C ALA A 67 8.87 8.31 2.02
N ARG A 68 8.20 8.54 0.89
CA ARG A 68 6.90 9.22 0.85
C ARG A 68 5.75 8.30 1.27
N ALA A 69 5.81 7.04 0.89
CA ALA A 69 4.88 6.01 1.34
C ALA A 69 4.94 5.86 2.86
N LYS A 70 6.16 5.77 3.42
CA LYS A 70 6.39 5.76 4.86
C LYS A 70 5.88 7.04 5.54
N GLN A 71 6.19 8.22 4.98
CA GLN A 71 5.75 9.49 5.56
C GLN A 71 4.23 9.61 5.56
N HIS A 72 3.56 9.23 4.47
CA HIS A 72 2.10 9.26 4.39
C HIS A 72 1.47 8.33 5.43
N LEU A 73 1.97 7.10 5.59
CA LEU A 73 1.50 6.19 6.62
C LEU A 73 1.75 6.76 8.02
N SER A 74 2.93 7.37 8.25
CA SER A 74 3.27 8.00 9.53
C SER A 74 2.33 9.15 9.87
N ASP A 75 2.06 10.05 8.94
CA ASP A 75 1.14 11.20 9.13
C ASP A 75 -0.29 10.69 9.44
N LEU A 76 -0.66 9.55 8.88
CA LEU A 76 -1.96 8.94 9.09
C LEU A 76 -2.10 8.30 10.47
N VAL A 77 -1.10 7.52 10.94
CA VAL A 77 -1.29 6.64 12.11
C VAL A 77 -0.30 6.86 13.27
N PHE A 78 0.86 7.48 13.08
CA PHE A 78 1.88 7.57 14.13
C PHE A 78 1.38 8.35 15.35
N GLY A 79 1.59 7.79 16.55
CA GLY A 79 1.16 8.36 17.83
C GLY A 79 -0.33 8.24 18.08
N LYS A 80 -1.11 7.64 17.19
CA LYS A 80 -2.57 7.50 17.32
C LYS A 80 -2.95 6.10 17.78
N ASP A 81 -4.13 5.98 18.38
CA ASP A 81 -4.71 4.70 18.76
C ASP A 81 -5.41 4.08 17.55
N VAL A 82 -5.11 2.81 17.29
CA VAL A 82 -5.63 2.06 16.15
C VAL A 82 -6.25 0.73 16.59
N THR A 83 -7.11 0.22 15.75
CA THR A 83 -7.63 -1.16 15.83
C THR A 83 -7.07 -1.96 14.67
N VAL A 84 -6.43 -3.10 14.95
CA VAL A 84 -5.93 -4.02 13.92
C VAL A 84 -6.83 -5.24 13.91
N VAL A 85 -7.46 -5.50 12.76
CA VAL A 85 -8.28 -6.69 12.50
C VAL A 85 -7.44 -7.68 11.71
N TRP A 86 -7.23 -8.90 12.24
CA TRP A 86 -6.29 -9.84 11.67
C TRP A 86 -6.70 -11.30 11.89
N THR A 87 -6.12 -12.22 11.09
CA THR A 87 -6.40 -13.65 11.16
C THR A 87 -5.15 -14.52 11.24
N LYS A 88 -3.99 -13.98 10.85
CA LYS A 88 -2.74 -14.75 10.79
C LYS A 88 -1.52 -13.91 11.11
N ARG A 89 -0.40 -14.60 11.37
CA ARG A 89 0.95 -14.04 11.35
C ARG A 89 1.72 -14.53 10.14
N ASP A 90 2.67 -13.77 9.69
CA ASP A 90 3.59 -14.19 8.63
C ASP A 90 4.79 -14.96 9.17
N ARG A 91 5.68 -15.41 8.26
CA ARG A 91 6.91 -16.16 8.62
C ARG A 91 7.90 -15.37 9.47
N TYR A 92 7.72 -14.06 9.61
CA TYR A 92 8.54 -13.18 10.44
C TYR A 92 7.84 -12.80 11.76
N ASP A 93 6.78 -13.52 12.10
CA ASP A 93 5.92 -13.30 13.28
C ASP A 93 5.20 -11.94 13.30
N ARG A 94 5.10 -11.26 12.16
CA ARG A 94 4.30 -10.04 12.07
C ARG A 94 2.81 -10.39 11.96
N ILE A 95 1.97 -9.63 12.64
CA ILE A 95 0.53 -9.69 12.46
C ILE A 95 0.19 -9.15 11.07
N VAL A 96 -0.51 -9.93 10.25
CA VAL A 96 -1.01 -9.51 8.93
C VAL A 96 -2.46 -9.06 9.08
N GLY A 97 -2.71 -7.76 8.93
CA GLY A 97 -4.03 -7.23 9.25
C GLY A 97 -4.40 -5.89 8.62
N THR A 98 -5.68 -5.56 8.74
CA THR A 98 -6.23 -4.26 8.38
C THR A 98 -6.11 -3.31 9.57
N VAL A 99 -5.46 -2.18 9.37
CA VAL A 99 -5.25 -1.14 10.39
C VAL A 99 -6.34 -0.07 10.24
N LEU A 100 -7.12 0.13 11.29
CA LEU A 100 -8.23 1.07 11.33
C LEU A 100 -7.94 2.22 12.31
N LEU A 101 -8.08 3.45 11.85
CA LEU A 101 -8.13 4.67 12.64
C LEU A 101 -9.61 5.14 12.68
N GLY A 102 -10.33 4.77 13.72
CA GLY A 102 -11.79 4.87 13.72
C GLY A 102 -12.39 4.00 12.62
N THR A 103 -13.05 4.61 11.64
CA THR A 103 -13.62 3.94 10.46
C THR A 103 -12.70 3.96 9.23
N THR A 104 -11.59 4.68 9.29
CA THR A 104 -10.68 4.84 8.16
C THR A 104 -9.66 3.70 8.11
N SER A 105 -9.60 2.97 7.01
CA SER A 105 -8.56 1.96 6.77
C SER A 105 -7.28 2.61 6.29
N ALA A 106 -6.19 2.43 7.03
CA ALA A 106 -4.86 2.90 6.63
C ALA A 106 -4.36 2.16 5.37
N ASN A 107 -4.70 0.88 5.21
CA ASN A 107 -4.39 0.09 4.05
C ASN A 107 -5.00 0.72 2.78
N LEU A 108 -6.31 1.01 2.84
CA LEU A 108 -7.03 1.62 1.72
C LEU A 108 -6.52 3.04 1.43
N ALA A 109 -6.22 3.83 2.47
CA ALA A 109 -5.68 5.17 2.32
C ALA A 109 -4.32 5.19 1.59
N GLN A 110 -3.45 4.19 1.84
CA GLN A 110 -2.19 4.02 1.11
C GLN A 110 -2.42 3.76 -0.39
N LEU A 111 -3.40 2.93 -0.74
CA LEU A 111 -3.77 2.68 -2.14
C LEU A 111 -4.34 3.93 -2.80
N MET A 112 -5.30 4.60 -2.16
CA MET A 112 -5.95 5.81 -2.67
C MET A 112 -4.94 6.94 -2.92
N ALA A 113 -3.94 7.08 -2.05
CA ALA A 113 -2.88 8.07 -2.20
C ALA A 113 -1.81 7.66 -3.24
N GLY A 114 -1.88 6.45 -3.79
CA GLY A 114 -0.91 5.90 -4.72
C GLY A 114 0.45 5.63 -4.07
N PHE A 115 0.48 5.22 -2.80
CA PHE A 115 1.72 4.89 -2.09
C PHE A 115 1.91 3.40 -1.82
N ALA A 116 1.00 2.56 -2.31
CA ALA A 116 1.11 1.11 -2.29
C ALA A 116 0.49 0.51 -3.54
N TRP A 117 0.86 -0.73 -3.82
CA TRP A 117 0.24 -1.60 -4.79
C TRP A 117 -0.79 -2.48 -4.10
N TYR A 118 -1.90 -2.82 -4.76
CA TYR A 118 -2.75 -3.93 -4.33
C TYR A 118 -2.04 -5.25 -4.63
N TYR A 119 -1.66 -5.97 -3.56
CA TYR A 119 -0.88 -7.20 -3.67
C TYR A 119 -1.81 -8.40 -3.90
N ARG A 120 -2.13 -8.66 -5.16
CA ARG A 120 -3.15 -9.65 -5.59
C ARG A 120 -2.84 -11.07 -5.18
N ASP A 121 -1.54 -11.45 -5.11
CA ASP A 121 -1.12 -12.78 -4.67
C ASP A 121 -1.50 -13.05 -3.20
N TYR A 122 -1.83 -12.01 -2.43
CA TYR A 122 -2.29 -12.06 -1.05
C TYR A 122 -3.69 -11.44 -0.88
N ALA A 123 -4.50 -11.49 -1.95
CA ALA A 123 -5.86 -10.94 -1.90
C ALA A 123 -6.76 -11.67 -0.90
N GLU A 124 -6.49 -12.95 -0.62
CA GLU A 124 -7.23 -13.72 0.38
C GLU A 124 -7.04 -13.19 1.81
N ASP A 125 -5.98 -12.43 2.09
CA ASP A 125 -5.76 -11.78 3.39
C ASP A 125 -6.68 -10.58 3.63
N VAL A 126 -7.30 -10.08 2.56
CA VAL A 126 -8.29 -9.00 2.60
C VAL A 126 -9.69 -9.63 2.64
N ALA A 127 -10.54 -9.16 3.54
CA ALA A 127 -11.94 -9.59 3.60
C ALA A 127 -12.61 -9.45 2.22
N ALA A 128 -13.34 -10.48 1.80
CA ALA A 128 -13.84 -10.60 0.43
C ALA A 128 -14.63 -9.37 -0.03
N GLU A 129 -15.43 -8.79 0.88
CA GLU A 129 -16.23 -7.59 0.65
C GLU A 129 -15.38 -6.32 0.42
N ASN A 130 -14.13 -6.30 0.90
CA ASN A 130 -13.24 -5.15 0.76
C ASN A 130 -12.33 -5.24 -0.48
N ARG A 131 -12.18 -6.40 -1.11
CA ARG A 131 -11.30 -6.58 -2.28
C ARG A 131 -11.65 -5.66 -3.45
N PRO A 132 -12.94 -5.48 -3.82
CA PRO A 132 -13.31 -4.53 -4.87
C PRO A 132 -12.91 -3.09 -4.54
N LEU A 133 -12.92 -2.69 -3.27
CA LEU A 133 -12.51 -1.35 -2.84
C LEU A 133 -11.00 -1.14 -3.03
N TYR A 134 -10.17 -2.18 -2.76
CA TYR A 134 -8.72 -2.12 -2.97
C TYR A 134 -8.38 -2.02 -4.45
N GLU A 135 -9.08 -2.78 -5.31
CA GLU A 135 -8.92 -2.71 -6.76
C GLU A 135 -9.30 -1.34 -7.32
N ALA A 136 -10.44 -0.81 -6.90
CA ALA A 136 -10.90 0.51 -7.32
C ALA A 136 -9.95 1.61 -6.87
N ALA A 137 -9.49 1.59 -5.62
CA ALA A 137 -8.56 2.58 -5.08
C ALA A 137 -7.23 2.61 -5.84
N GLU A 138 -6.65 1.44 -6.14
CA GLU A 138 -5.45 1.36 -6.97
C GLU A 138 -5.71 1.88 -8.39
N ALA A 139 -6.83 1.49 -9.02
CA ALA A 139 -7.17 1.90 -10.37
C ALA A 139 -7.37 3.41 -10.48
N GLU A 140 -8.05 4.02 -9.51
CA GLU A 140 -8.26 5.48 -9.44
C GLU A 140 -6.95 6.22 -9.22
N ALA A 141 -6.09 5.75 -8.29
CA ALA A 141 -4.79 6.34 -8.06
C ALA A 141 -3.89 6.27 -9.30
N ARG A 142 -3.93 5.16 -10.04
CA ARG A 142 -3.23 5.00 -11.33
C ARG A 142 -3.76 5.96 -12.38
N ALA A 143 -5.07 6.05 -12.57
CA ALA A 143 -5.70 6.93 -13.54
C ALA A 143 -5.38 8.40 -13.27
N ALA A 144 -5.35 8.78 -11.98
CA ALA A 144 -5.00 10.13 -11.53
C ALA A 144 -3.48 10.37 -11.43
N ARG A 145 -2.64 9.37 -11.72
CA ARG A 145 -1.17 9.41 -11.60
C ARG A 145 -0.69 9.89 -10.22
N LEU A 146 -1.34 9.44 -9.16
CA LEU A 146 -0.99 9.79 -7.79
C LEU A 146 0.23 8.99 -7.29
N GLY A 147 1.00 9.60 -6.39
CA GLY A 147 2.09 8.93 -5.71
C GLY A 147 3.07 8.25 -6.67
N LEU A 148 3.29 6.95 -6.48
CA LEU A 148 4.19 6.11 -7.28
C LEU A 148 3.73 6.01 -8.77
N TRP A 149 2.43 6.20 -9.04
CA TRP A 149 1.87 6.15 -10.39
C TRP A 149 2.22 7.38 -11.25
N SER A 150 2.85 8.41 -10.67
CA SER A 150 3.43 9.52 -11.43
C SER A 150 4.77 9.17 -12.08
N ASP A 151 5.37 8.03 -11.72
CA ASP A 151 6.53 7.48 -12.41
C ASP A 151 6.11 6.95 -13.79
N ALA A 152 7.02 7.05 -14.76
CA ALA A 152 6.77 6.54 -16.11
C ALA A 152 6.78 5.00 -16.17
N ALA A 153 7.54 4.36 -15.27
CA ALA A 153 7.68 2.90 -15.19
C ALA A 153 7.76 2.45 -13.72
N PRO A 154 6.65 2.52 -12.96
CA PRO A 154 6.65 2.13 -11.57
C PRO A 154 6.88 0.62 -11.44
N GLN A 155 7.90 0.23 -10.67
CA GLN A 155 8.22 -1.17 -10.43
C GLN A 155 7.59 -1.65 -9.13
N ALA A 156 6.89 -2.78 -9.19
CA ALA A 156 6.29 -3.38 -8.02
C ALA A 156 7.37 -3.92 -7.05
N PRO A 157 7.16 -3.81 -5.72
CA PRO A 157 8.15 -4.22 -4.73
C PRO A 157 8.55 -5.70 -4.84
N TRP A 158 7.61 -6.60 -5.12
CA TRP A 158 7.89 -8.03 -5.30
C TRP A 158 8.82 -8.34 -6.48
N ILE A 159 8.81 -7.51 -7.54
CA ILE A 159 9.76 -7.65 -8.65
C ILE A 159 11.16 -7.29 -8.16
N VAL A 160 11.28 -6.22 -7.38
CA VAL A 160 12.58 -5.76 -6.83
C VAL A 160 13.15 -6.77 -5.85
N ARG A 161 12.30 -7.46 -5.07
CA ARG A 161 12.73 -8.55 -4.18
C ARG A 161 13.08 -9.84 -4.91
N GLY A 162 12.94 -9.89 -6.24
CA GLY A 162 13.15 -11.11 -7.02
C GLY A 162 12.06 -12.16 -6.84
N GLU A 163 10.91 -11.77 -6.28
CA GLU A 163 9.74 -12.62 -6.23
C GLU A 163 9.14 -12.75 -7.63
N ARG A 164 8.38 -13.83 -7.85
CA ARG A 164 7.79 -14.15 -9.15
C ARG A 164 7.05 -12.94 -9.72
N ALA A 165 7.44 -12.49 -10.90
CA ALA A 165 6.69 -11.44 -11.60
C ALA A 165 5.23 -11.88 -11.68
N ALA A 166 4.31 -11.10 -11.10
CA ALA A 166 2.89 -11.27 -11.39
C ALA A 166 2.75 -11.31 -12.92
N ALA A 167 1.95 -12.26 -13.43
CA ALA A 167 1.73 -12.39 -14.87
C ALA A 167 1.54 -11.00 -15.49
N PRO A 168 2.21 -10.68 -16.61
CA PRO A 168 2.13 -9.36 -17.20
C PRO A 168 0.67 -8.98 -17.31
N LEU A 169 0.30 -7.85 -16.73
CA LEU A 169 -0.99 -7.23 -17.06
C LEU A 169 -0.94 -7.07 -18.59
N THR A 170 -1.67 -7.90 -19.32
CA THR A 170 -1.76 -7.78 -20.77
C THR A 170 -2.09 -6.33 -21.06
N PRO A 171 -1.26 -5.61 -21.83
CA PRO A 171 -1.59 -4.25 -22.20
C PRO A 171 -2.93 -4.30 -22.91
N ARG A 172 -3.95 -3.70 -22.34
CA ARG A 172 -5.17 -3.41 -23.10
C ARG A 172 -4.72 -2.60 -24.30
N PRO A 173 -5.10 -2.97 -25.55
CA PRO A 173 -4.63 -2.29 -26.72
C PRO A 173 -4.81 -0.78 -26.53
N LEU A 174 -3.71 -0.05 -26.57
CA LEU A 174 -3.71 1.40 -26.62
C LEU A 174 -4.44 1.79 -27.90
N VAL A 175 -5.65 2.32 -27.76
CA VAL A 175 -6.23 3.14 -28.81
C VAL A 175 -5.23 4.28 -29.00
N SER A 176 -4.65 4.34 -30.18
CA SER A 176 -3.62 5.30 -30.58
C SER A 176 -4.10 6.71 -30.27
N GLN A 177 -3.58 7.30 -29.19
CA GLN A 177 -3.66 8.74 -29.00
C GLN A 177 -2.57 9.37 -29.88
N PRO A 178 -2.87 10.46 -30.57
CA PRO A 178 -1.87 11.18 -31.33
C PRO A 178 -0.73 11.63 -30.41
N PRO A 179 0.53 11.71 -30.88
CA PRO A 179 1.67 12.06 -30.05
C PRO A 179 1.45 13.44 -29.42
N ALA A 180 1.50 13.45 -28.08
CA ALA A 180 1.46 14.69 -27.33
C ALA A 180 2.68 15.55 -27.70
N PRO A 181 2.53 16.87 -27.88
CA PRO A 181 3.64 17.74 -28.22
C PRO A 181 4.71 17.66 -27.13
N THR A 182 5.96 17.50 -27.55
CA THR A 182 7.16 17.47 -26.69
C THR A 182 7.17 18.73 -25.83
N PRO A 183 7.06 18.64 -24.50
CA PRO A 183 6.96 19.84 -23.69
C PRO A 183 8.36 20.44 -23.46
N SER A 184 8.51 21.70 -23.76
CA SER A 184 9.71 22.46 -23.41
C SER A 184 9.90 22.48 -21.89
N THR A 185 11.10 22.18 -21.42
CA THR A 185 11.45 22.13 -19.99
C THR A 185 11.54 23.52 -19.35
N ARG A 186 11.37 24.61 -20.10
CA ARG A 186 11.41 25.99 -19.58
C ARG A 186 10.09 26.34 -18.89
N GLY A 187 10.18 26.71 -17.62
CA GLY A 187 9.07 27.21 -16.81
C GLY A 187 8.28 26.15 -16.01
N ARG A 188 8.77 24.91 -15.91
CA ARG A 188 8.12 23.86 -15.12
C ARG A 188 8.51 23.92 -13.65
N ILE A 189 7.60 23.49 -12.79
CA ILE A 189 7.90 23.23 -11.38
C ILE A 189 8.85 22.04 -11.29
N ILE A 190 9.96 22.17 -10.54
CA ILE A 190 10.92 21.08 -10.31
C ILE A 190 10.78 20.57 -8.88
N GLY A 191 10.35 19.33 -8.71
CA GLY A 191 10.35 18.61 -7.44
C GLY A 191 11.64 17.83 -7.23
N ASN A 192 12.14 17.79 -6.01
CA ASN A 192 13.24 16.93 -5.60
C ASN A 192 12.69 15.68 -4.94
N ARG A 193 12.86 14.51 -5.58
CA ARG A 193 12.38 13.21 -5.11
C ARG A 193 12.85 12.85 -3.71
N ASN A 194 14.08 13.23 -3.36
CA ASN A 194 14.68 12.85 -2.08
C ASN A 194 14.12 13.66 -0.90
N SER A 195 13.80 14.95 -1.13
CA SER A 195 13.35 15.84 -0.06
C SER A 195 11.83 16.04 -0.04
N GLY A 196 11.13 15.66 -1.11
CA GLY A 196 9.72 15.96 -1.28
C GLY A 196 9.41 17.47 -1.38
N ILE A 197 10.42 18.27 -1.78
CA ILE A 197 10.29 19.72 -1.91
C ILE A 197 10.26 20.09 -3.39
N TYR A 198 9.36 21.01 -3.78
CA TYR A 198 9.36 21.56 -5.12
C TYR A 198 9.79 23.03 -5.15
N HIS A 199 10.36 23.42 -6.29
CA HIS A 199 10.81 24.76 -6.62
C HIS A 199 10.09 25.25 -7.87
N ALA A 200 9.51 26.45 -7.80
CA ALA A 200 8.94 27.13 -8.97
C ALA A 200 10.06 27.85 -9.77
N PRO A 201 9.83 28.14 -11.05
CA PRO A 201 10.74 29.00 -11.81
C PRO A 201 10.94 30.35 -11.09
N GLY A 202 12.21 30.75 -10.94
CA GLY A 202 12.57 31.95 -10.18
C GLY A 202 12.91 31.73 -8.70
N CYS A 203 12.71 30.54 -8.15
CA CYS A 203 13.22 30.24 -6.81
C CYS A 203 14.75 30.15 -6.81
N PRO A 204 15.44 30.62 -5.75
CA PRO A 204 16.90 30.65 -5.69
C PRO A 204 17.56 29.29 -5.99
N ASN A 205 16.98 28.18 -5.51
CA ASN A 205 17.54 26.83 -5.67
C ASN A 205 16.83 26.02 -6.78
N TYR A 206 16.21 26.70 -7.73
CA TYR A 206 15.46 26.03 -8.81
C TYR A 206 16.34 25.08 -9.64
N ASN A 207 17.58 25.48 -9.92
CA ASN A 207 18.52 24.69 -10.72
C ASN A 207 19.39 23.74 -9.90
N ASP A 208 19.37 23.85 -8.56
CA ASP A 208 20.27 23.09 -7.67
C ASP A 208 19.80 21.66 -7.39
N VAL A 209 18.59 21.34 -7.82
CA VAL A 209 18.09 19.96 -7.73
C VAL A 209 18.90 19.09 -8.69
N ALA A 210 19.62 18.10 -8.15
CA ALA A 210 20.39 17.17 -8.97
C ALA A 210 19.49 16.47 -9.99
N GLU A 211 19.94 16.36 -11.23
CA GLU A 211 19.12 15.91 -12.37
C GLU A 211 18.46 14.54 -12.12
N ARG A 212 19.20 13.61 -11.53
CA ARG A 212 18.68 12.28 -11.11
C ARG A 212 17.53 12.32 -10.12
N ASN A 213 17.35 13.44 -9.40
CA ASN A 213 16.32 13.64 -8.38
C ASN A 213 15.17 14.53 -8.85
N ARG A 214 15.20 15.03 -10.11
CA ARG A 214 14.20 15.95 -10.63
C ARG A 214 12.91 15.21 -11.00
N VAL A 215 11.80 15.82 -10.60
CA VAL A 215 10.45 15.52 -11.10
C VAL A 215 9.87 16.81 -11.62
N TYR A 216 9.29 16.78 -12.81
CA TYR A 216 8.73 17.98 -13.44
C TYR A 216 7.22 17.98 -13.32
N PHE A 217 6.66 19.12 -12.91
CA PHE A 217 5.23 19.36 -12.84
C PHE A 217 4.88 20.59 -13.69
N ASN A 218 3.67 20.61 -14.24
CA ASN A 218 3.20 21.76 -15.02
C ASN A 218 2.67 22.88 -14.11
N THR A 219 2.20 22.54 -12.90
CA THR A 219 1.66 23.51 -11.94
C THR A 219 2.09 23.19 -10.51
N GLU A 220 2.06 24.20 -9.63
CA GLU A 220 2.28 24.01 -8.20
C GLU A 220 1.21 23.09 -7.57
N ALA A 221 -0.04 23.21 -8.03
CA ALA A 221 -1.13 22.35 -7.58
C ALA A 221 -0.89 20.87 -7.92
N GLU A 222 -0.26 20.59 -9.06
CA GLU A 222 0.14 19.24 -9.46
C GLU A 222 1.24 18.71 -8.53
N ALA A 223 2.26 19.53 -8.23
CA ALA A 223 3.33 19.17 -7.31
C ALA A 223 2.77 18.89 -5.91
N GLN A 224 1.86 19.74 -5.42
CA GLN A 224 1.22 19.56 -4.11
C GLN A 224 0.36 18.29 -4.05
N ARG A 225 -0.44 18.03 -5.08
CA ARG A 225 -1.22 16.77 -5.18
C ARG A 225 -0.31 15.54 -5.25
N ALA A 226 0.86 15.68 -5.86
CA ALA A 226 1.88 14.64 -5.85
C ALA A 226 2.65 14.55 -4.52
N GLY A 227 2.22 15.27 -3.46
CA GLY A 227 2.77 15.24 -2.11
C GLY A 227 4.08 16.01 -1.94
N PHE A 228 4.45 16.89 -2.88
CA PHE A 228 5.58 17.79 -2.70
C PHE A 228 5.16 19.06 -1.96
N ARG A 229 6.05 19.59 -1.14
CA ARG A 229 5.87 20.86 -0.42
C ARG A 229 6.70 21.95 -1.10
N LYS A 230 6.20 23.19 -1.09
CA LYS A 230 6.93 24.36 -1.62
C LYS A 230 8.19 24.60 -0.80
N ALA A 231 9.31 24.92 -1.46
CA ALA A 231 10.51 25.33 -0.79
C ALA A 231 10.28 26.62 0.02
N ARG A 232 10.82 26.70 1.23
CA ARG A 232 10.59 27.84 2.15
C ARG A 232 11.15 29.17 1.63
N ASN A 233 12.14 29.09 0.76
CA ASN A 233 12.82 30.24 0.14
C ASN A 233 12.28 30.59 -1.26
N CYS A 234 11.14 30.01 -1.61
CA CYS A 234 10.35 30.34 -2.78
C CYS A 234 9.18 31.25 -2.38
#